data_a32e54def2a522203e4942a1553909bb
#
_entry.id   a32e54def2a522203e4942a1553909bb
#
_cell.length_a   1.000
_cell.length_b   1.000
_cell.length_c   1.000
_cell.angle_alpha   90.00
_cell.angle_beta   90.00
_cell.angle_gamma   90.00
#
_symmetry.space_group_name_H-M   'P 1'
#
loop_
_entity.id
_entity.type
_entity.pdbx_description
1 polymer ?
#
loop_
_entity_poly.entity_id
_entity_poly.type
_entity_poly.pdbx_seq_one_letter_code
_entity_poly.pdbx_strand_id
1 'polypeptide(L)'
;QSRSVGEGAKSIYQRFKKAIRYAIEHDIMLKDPCKDITCKVDSQMLRKDVLSPEEVQKLMACHYDNENPTVRQAFTFCLYCGLRLCNVKDLTFKNVDYANRLLKFEQSKAKEHSASSGVVIPLNDGLLSIIGEAPTDKNCLIFDLSTYESCCKSVKRWVKRAGIDKHISWHLARHSFAVNILNNGA
;
A
#
# COMPACT_ATOMS: atom_id res chain seq x y z
N GLN A 1 -29.75 8.32 8.53
CA GLN A 1 -29.03 7.14 9.03
C GLN A 1 -27.83 6.87 8.11
N SER A 2 -26.62 7.18 8.60
CA SER A 2 -25.39 6.75 7.92
C SER A 2 -25.27 5.23 8.03
N ARG A 3 -25.43 4.53 6.93
CA ARG A 3 -25.25 3.07 6.88
C ARG A 3 -23.83 2.77 6.41
N SER A 4 -23.01 2.25 7.28
CA SER A 4 -21.75 1.64 6.89
C SER A 4 -22.02 0.26 6.29
N VAL A 5 -21.38 -0.03 5.16
CA VAL A 5 -21.53 -1.31 4.44
C VAL A 5 -20.18 -1.98 4.22
N GLY A 6 -20.18 -3.25 3.88
CA GLY A 6 -18.97 -4.00 3.53
C GLY A 6 -18.03 -4.23 4.72
N GLU A 7 -16.73 -4.27 4.47
CA GLU A 7 -15.67 -4.52 5.48
C GLU A 7 -15.65 -3.45 6.58
N GLY A 8 -16.01 -2.20 6.26
CA GLY A 8 -16.12 -1.13 7.26
C GLY A 8 -17.17 -1.46 8.32
N ALA A 9 -18.36 -1.90 7.91
CA ALA A 9 -19.43 -2.31 8.80
C ALA A 9 -19.00 -3.50 9.66
N LYS A 10 -18.37 -4.51 9.07
CA LYS A 10 -17.85 -5.69 9.77
C LYS A 10 -16.80 -5.31 10.82
N SER A 11 -15.87 -4.42 10.47
CA SER A 11 -14.84 -3.95 11.40
C SER A 11 -15.43 -3.20 12.59
N ILE A 12 -16.42 -2.31 12.36
CA ILE A 12 -17.14 -1.60 13.43
C ILE A 12 -17.86 -2.59 14.33
N TYR A 13 -18.58 -3.55 13.74
CA TYR A 13 -19.30 -4.58 14.47
C TYR A 13 -18.38 -5.46 15.32
N GLN A 14 -17.23 -5.87 14.77
CA GLN A 14 -16.24 -6.64 15.54
C GLN A 14 -15.66 -5.87 16.74
N ARG A 15 -15.41 -4.57 16.58
CA ARG A 15 -14.97 -3.70 17.69
C ARG A 15 -16.05 -3.57 18.75
N PHE A 16 -17.30 -3.39 18.34
CA PHE A 16 -18.44 -3.36 19.23
C PHE A 16 -18.59 -4.67 20.00
N LYS A 17 -18.51 -5.83 19.34
CA LYS A 17 -18.55 -7.15 20.01
C LYS A 17 -17.42 -7.32 21.04
N LYS A 18 -16.24 -6.76 20.81
CA LYS A 18 -15.17 -6.78 21.84
C LYS A 18 -15.56 -6.03 23.10
N ALA A 19 -16.20 -4.85 22.95
CA ALA A 19 -16.67 -4.08 24.11
C ALA A 19 -17.78 -4.82 24.88
N ILE A 20 -18.74 -5.44 24.15
CA ILE A 20 -19.79 -6.26 24.76
C ILE A 20 -19.19 -7.44 25.51
N ARG A 21 -18.24 -8.15 24.92
CA ARG A 21 -17.57 -9.28 25.58
C ARG A 21 -16.87 -8.84 26.86
N TYR A 22 -16.14 -7.73 26.83
CA TYR A 22 -15.51 -7.16 28.00
C TYR A 22 -16.54 -6.84 29.12
N ALA A 23 -17.69 -6.25 28.76
CA ALA A 23 -18.75 -5.92 29.70
C ALA A 23 -19.36 -7.18 30.37
N ILE A 24 -19.47 -8.29 29.64
CA ILE A 24 -19.95 -9.57 30.18
C ILE A 24 -18.88 -10.21 31.09
N GLU A 25 -17.62 -10.21 30.68
CA GLU A 25 -16.50 -10.75 31.46
C GLU A 25 -16.28 -10.04 32.80
N HIS A 26 -16.75 -8.78 32.91
CA HIS A 26 -16.64 -7.97 34.12
C HIS A 26 -17.98 -7.75 34.83
N ASP A 27 -18.98 -8.61 34.57
CA ASP A 27 -20.32 -8.58 35.20
C ASP A 27 -21.09 -7.25 35.05
N ILE A 28 -20.67 -6.40 34.08
CA ILE A 28 -21.37 -5.15 33.73
C ILE A 28 -22.65 -5.43 32.97
N MET A 29 -22.65 -6.54 32.20
CA MET A 29 -23.76 -6.97 31.35
C MET A 29 -24.00 -8.47 31.50
N LEU A 30 -25.24 -8.87 31.77
CA LEU A 30 -25.61 -10.26 32.04
C LEU A 30 -25.85 -11.09 30.78
N LYS A 31 -26.17 -10.47 29.65
CA LYS A 31 -26.52 -11.17 28.39
C LYS A 31 -25.86 -10.49 27.20
N ASP A 32 -25.41 -11.28 26.24
CA ASP A 32 -24.90 -10.77 24.98
C ASP A 32 -26.04 -10.37 24.03
N PRO A 33 -26.30 -9.07 23.80
CA PRO A 33 -27.33 -8.62 22.88
C PRO A 33 -27.00 -8.93 21.42
N CYS A 34 -25.77 -9.35 21.14
CA CYS A 34 -25.29 -9.65 19.79
C CYS A 34 -25.12 -11.15 19.51
N LYS A 35 -25.61 -12.03 20.40
CA LYS A 35 -25.40 -13.47 20.33
C LYS A 35 -25.81 -14.05 18.97
N ASP A 36 -26.96 -13.61 18.45
CA ASP A 36 -27.56 -14.16 17.22
C ASP A 36 -27.38 -13.23 16.00
N ILE A 37 -26.58 -12.16 16.17
CA ILE A 37 -26.32 -11.21 15.08
C ILE A 37 -25.04 -11.57 14.37
N THR A 38 -25.14 -11.76 13.05
CA THR A 38 -23.98 -11.96 12.17
C THR A 38 -23.88 -10.84 11.16
N CYS A 39 -22.70 -10.24 11.02
CA CYS A 39 -22.42 -9.28 9.97
C CYS A 39 -21.77 -10.04 8.79
N LYS A 40 -22.57 -10.37 7.78
CA LYS A 40 -22.09 -10.98 6.55
C LYS A 40 -21.66 -9.89 5.59
N VAL A 41 -20.49 -10.08 4.98
CA VAL A 41 -19.98 -9.22 3.91
C VAL A 41 -19.91 -10.05 2.65
N ASP A 42 -20.44 -9.51 1.57
CA ASP A 42 -20.35 -10.16 0.27
C ASP A 42 -18.87 -10.16 -0.16
N SER A 43 -18.30 -11.35 -0.29
CA SER A 43 -16.91 -11.53 -0.70
C SER A 43 -16.65 -11.06 -2.15
N GLN A 44 -17.69 -11.03 -2.99
CA GLN A 44 -17.56 -10.53 -4.37
C GLN A 44 -17.38 -9.01 -4.41
N MET A 45 -17.98 -8.27 -3.46
CA MET A 45 -17.76 -6.83 -3.32
C MET A 45 -16.37 -6.47 -2.81
N LEU A 46 -15.59 -7.43 -2.35
CA LEU A 46 -14.25 -7.24 -1.81
C LEU A 46 -13.16 -7.35 -2.87
N ARG A 47 -13.50 -7.67 -4.12
CA ARG A 47 -12.51 -7.70 -5.21
C ARG A 47 -11.95 -6.31 -5.41
N LYS A 48 -10.68 -6.17 -5.10
CA LYS A 48 -9.94 -4.93 -5.33
C LYS A 48 -9.46 -4.92 -6.77
N ASP A 49 -9.60 -3.77 -7.42
CA ASP A 49 -8.99 -3.57 -8.71
C ASP A 49 -7.46 -3.70 -8.58
N VAL A 50 -6.87 -4.58 -9.36
CA VAL A 50 -5.42 -4.71 -9.46
C VAL A 50 -5.00 -4.51 -10.91
N LEU A 51 -3.81 -3.98 -11.12
CA LEU A 51 -3.23 -3.84 -12.45
C LEU A 51 -2.68 -5.20 -12.91
N SER A 52 -3.11 -5.65 -14.09
CA SER A 52 -2.47 -6.79 -14.75
C SER A 52 -1.08 -6.40 -15.28
N PRO A 53 -0.21 -7.37 -15.64
CA PRO A 53 1.07 -7.07 -16.26
C PRO A 53 0.95 -6.20 -17.52
N GLU A 54 -0.07 -6.46 -18.36
CA GLU A 54 -0.34 -5.70 -19.59
C GLU A 54 -0.78 -4.27 -19.28
N GLU A 55 -1.61 -4.09 -18.23
CA GLU A 55 -2.03 -2.76 -17.77
C GLU A 55 -0.85 -1.98 -17.16
N VAL A 56 0.06 -2.67 -16.46
CA VAL A 56 1.30 -2.06 -15.98
C VAL A 56 2.15 -1.59 -17.15
N GLN A 57 2.34 -2.42 -18.19
CA GLN A 57 3.08 -2.02 -19.38
C GLN A 57 2.42 -0.82 -20.08
N LYS A 58 1.10 -0.85 -20.23
CA LYS A 58 0.33 0.26 -20.82
C LYS A 58 0.48 1.54 -20.02
N LEU A 59 0.45 1.43 -18.67
CA LEU A 59 0.66 2.56 -17.79
C LEU A 59 2.07 3.12 -17.93
N MET A 60 3.10 2.27 -17.96
CA MET A 60 4.50 2.68 -18.13
C MET A 60 4.75 3.36 -19.49
N ALA A 61 4.10 2.91 -20.55
CA ALA A 61 4.22 3.52 -21.87
C ALA A 61 3.47 4.86 -22.01
N CYS A 62 2.53 5.16 -21.11
CA CYS A 62 1.74 6.39 -21.16
C CYS A 62 2.52 7.55 -20.56
N HIS A 63 2.90 8.52 -21.41
CA HIS A 63 3.46 9.82 -21.00
C HIS A 63 2.47 10.94 -21.34
N TYR A 64 2.45 11.99 -20.53
CA TYR A 64 1.58 13.14 -20.76
C TYR A 64 2.21 14.43 -20.20
N ASP A 65 1.78 15.56 -20.76
CA ASP A 65 2.26 16.88 -20.34
C ASP A 65 1.94 17.15 -18.87
N ASN A 66 2.90 17.74 -18.15
CA ASN A 66 2.78 18.04 -16.71
C ASN A 66 2.57 16.80 -15.82
N GLU A 67 3.07 15.63 -16.23
CA GLU A 67 3.20 14.51 -15.30
C GLU A 67 4.20 14.86 -14.19
N ASN A 68 3.98 14.28 -13.00
CA ASN A 68 4.96 14.41 -11.93
C ASN A 68 5.92 13.21 -12.01
N PRO A 69 7.19 13.43 -12.41
CA PRO A 69 8.13 12.33 -12.64
C PRO A 69 8.46 11.58 -11.34
N THR A 70 8.56 12.29 -10.21
CA THR A 70 8.86 11.66 -8.92
C THR A 70 7.72 10.77 -8.44
N VAL A 71 6.46 11.19 -8.62
CA VAL A 71 5.29 10.35 -8.32
C VAL A 71 5.26 9.13 -9.22
N ARG A 72 5.59 9.30 -10.51
CA ARG A 72 5.68 8.21 -11.47
C ARG A 72 6.73 7.18 -11.03
N GLN A 73 7.96 7.62 -10.75
CA GLN A 73 9.05 6.76 -10.29
C GLN A 73 8.69 6.01 -9.01
N ALA A 74 8.20 6.72 -8.00
CA ALA A 74 7.84 6.14 -6.71
C ALA A 74 6.67 5.15 -6.81
N PHE A 75 5.66 5.43 -7.64
CA PHE A 75 4.55 4.51 -7.86
C PHE A 75 5.02 3.25 -8.60
N THR A 76 5.86 3.41 -9.64
CA THR A 76 6.49 2.30 -10.37
C THR A 76 7.32 1.44 -9.41
N PHE A 77 8.12 2.07 -8.55
CA PHE A 77 8.86 1.37 -7.51
C PHE A 77 7.96 0.53 -6.61
N CYS A 78 6.80 1.09 -6.17
CA CYS A 78 5.82 0.35 -5.37
C CYS A 78 5.20 -0.84 -6.11
N LEU A 79 5.00 -0.74 -7.43
CA LEU A 79 4.49 -1.83 -8.27
C LEU A 79 5.45 -3.03 -8.31
N TYR A 80 6.75 -2.80 -8.17
CA TYR A 80 7.78 -3.84 -8.27
C TYR A 80 8.38 -4.28 -6.92
N CYS A 81 8.18 -3.54 -5.83
CA CYS A 81 8.66 -3.93 -4.50
C CYS A 81 7.56 -4.07 -3.44
N GLY A 82 6.33 -3.71 -3.75
CA GLY A 82 5.19 -3.86 -2.87
C GLY A 82 5.20 -2.98 -1.61
N LEU A 83 5.97 -1.91 -1.56
CA LEU A 83 6.02 -1.02 -0.40
C LEU A 83 4.78 -0.14 -0.25
N ARG A 84 4.50 0.28 0.98
CA ARG A 84 3.47 1.30 1.26
C ARG A 84 4.02 2.69 0.97
N LEU A 85 3.16 3.61 0.53
CA LEU A 85 3.55 5.00 0.30
C LEU A 85 4.24 5.65 1.50
N CYS A 86 3.74 5.41 2.73
CA CYS A 86 4.38 5.97 3.93
C CYS A 86 5.83 5.53 4.08
N ASN A 87 6.15 4.27 3.77
CA ASN A 87 7.53 3.80 3.82
C ASN A 87 8.36 4.43 2.69
N VAL A 88 7.81 4.51 1.48
CA VAL A 88 8.53 5.08 0.31
C VAL A 88 8.84 6.56 0.49
N LYS A 89 7.97 7.31 1.16
CA LYS A 89 8.21 8.73 1.48
C LYS A 89 9.39 8.96 2.42
N ASP A 90 9.67 8.02 3.29
CA ASP A 90 10.72 8.13 4.30
C ASP A 90 12.05 7.52 3.85
N LEU A 91 12.09 6.90 2.64
CA LEU A 91 13.32 6.30 2.12
C LEU A 91 14.36 7.34 1.74
N THR A 92 15.55 7.17 2.27
CA THR A 92 16.75 7.93 1.91
C THR A 92 17.77 7.04 1.22
N PHE A 93 18.75 7.63 0.55
CA PHE A 93 19.83 6.87 -0.06
C PHE A 93 20.70 6.11 0.96
N LYS A 94 20.64 6.44 2.26
CA LYS A 94 21.24 5.64 3.35
C LYS A 94 20.64 4.23 3.46
N ASN A 95 19.38 4.08 3.07
CA ASN A 95 18.69 2.81 3.12
C ASN A 95 19.16 1.84 2.04
N VAL A 96 19.87 2.33 1.01
CA VAL A 96 20.32 1.53 -0.13
C VAL A 96 21.76 1.07 0.05
N ASP A 97 21.93 -0.23 0.13
CA ASP A 97 23.22 -0.91 0.10
C ASP A 97 23.50 -1.32 -1.35
N TYR A 98 24.15 -0.44 -2.11
CA TYR A 98 24.45 -0.67 -3.53
C TYR A 98 25.40 -1.85 -3.76
N ALA A 99 26.33 -2.08 -2.83
CA ALA A 99 27.32 -3.16 -2.95
C ALA A 99 26.64 -4.54 -2.85
N ASN A 100 25.72 -4.69 -1.90
CA ASN A 100 24.97 -5.93 -1.69
C ASN A 100 23.61 -5.93 -2.40
N ARG A 101 23.25 -4.83 -3.08
CA ARG A 101 21.97 -4.68 -3.80
C ARG A 101 20.76 -4.91 -2.89
N LEU A 102 20.76 -4.28 -1.73
CA LEU A 102 19.72 -4.43 -0.71
C LEU A 102 19.15 -3.06 -0.31
N LEU A 103 17.84 -3.00 -0.13
CA LEU A 103 17.15 -1.89 0.52
C LEU A 103 16.84 -2.31 1.96
N LYS A 104 17.33 -1.55 2.95
CA LYS A 104 17.19 -1.84 4.38
C LYS A 104 16.53 -0.65 5.08
N PHE A 105 15.40 -0.84 5.72
CA PHE A 105 14.73 0.21 6.49
C PHE A 105 13.84 -0.38 7.59
N GLU A 106 13.44 0.45 8.54
CA GLU A 106 12.49 0.10 9.59
C GLU A 106 11.09 0.62 9.26
N GLN A 107 10.07 -0.21 9.47
CA GLN A 107 8.68 0.20 9.27
C GLN A 107 8.20 1.05 10.45
N SER A 108 7.81 2.31 10.20
CA SER A 108 7.34 3.24 11.21
C SER A 108 6.11 2.75 11.99
N LYS A 109 5.20 1.99 11.37
CA LYS A 109 4.00 1.43 12.03
C LYS A 109 4.25 0.16 12.87
N ALA A 110 5.40 -0.48 12.73
CA ALA A 110 5.74 -1.70 13.47
C ALA A 110 6.55 -1.41 14.73
N LYS A 111 7.10 -0.20 14.87
CA LYS A 111 7.95 0.19 16.01
C LYS A 111 7.27 0.05 17.38
N GLU A 112 5.94 0.19 17.43
CA GLU A 112 5.17 0.12 18.70
C GLU A 112 4.71 -1.29 19.07
N HIS A 113 4.74 -2.26 18.13
CA HIS A 113 4.06 -3.54 18.33
C HIS A 113 4.86 -4.79 17.96
N SER A 114 6.11 -4.65 17.47
CA SER A 114 6.92 -5.79 17.04
C SER A 114 8.40 -5.58 17.30
N ALA A 115 9.05 -6.60 17.87
CA ALA A 115 10.50 -6.65 18.06
C ALA A 115 11.30 -6.67 16.74
N SER A 116 10.65 -6.90 15.60
CA SER A 116 11.26 -6.94 14.27
C SER A 116 10.53 -6.01 13.31
N SER A 117 10.94 -4.73 13.28
CA SER A 117 10.44 -3.74 12.34
C SER A 117 11.31 -3.62 11.08
N GLY A 118 12.47 -4.29 11.05
CA GLY A 118 13.42 -4.27 9.95
C GLY A 118 12.89 -4.98 8.70
N VAL A 119 12.98 -4.31 7.56
CA VAL A 119 12.64 -4.84 6.25
C VAL A 119 13.89 -4.82 5.38
N VAL A 120 14.15 -5.95 4.72
CA VAL A 120 15.24 -6.10 3.75
C VAL A 120 14.63 -6.53 2.43
N ILE A 121 14.88 -5.78 1.37
CA ILE A 121 14.37 -6.05 0.01
C ILE A 121 15.57 -6.17 -0.94
N PRO A 122 15.72 -7.27 -1.68
CA PRO A 122 16.71 -7.37 -2.74
C PRO A 122 16.34 -6.42 -3.90
N LEU A 123 17.35 -5.71 -4.41
CA LEU A 123 17.21 -4.77 -5.50
C LEU A 123 17.77 -5.39 -6.79
N ASN A 124 16.90 -5.63 -7.77
CA ASN A 124 17.31 -5.97 -9.12
C ASN A 124 17.72 -4.72 -9.92
N ASP A 125 18.25 -4.91 -11.12
CA ASP A 125 18.69 -3.80 -11.98
C ASP A 125 17.59 -2.79 -12.28
N GLY A 126 16.34 -3.26 -12.46
CA GLY A 126 15.19 -2.41 -12.69
C GLY A 126 14.88 -1.49 -11.50
N LEU A 127 14.89 -2.04 -10.27
CA LEU A 127 14.68 -1.23 -9.06
C LEU A 127 15.85 -0.26 -8.82
N LEU A 128 17.08 -0.68 -9.05
CA LEU A 128 18.25 0.20 -8.96
C LEU A 128 18.19 1.33 -9.99
N SER A 129 17.76 1.05 -11.21
CA SER A 129 17.55 2.07 -12.23
C SER A 129 16.49 3.11 -11.85
N ILE A 130 15.43 2.69 -11.16
CA ILE A 130 14.39 3.60 -10.65
C ILE A 130 14.93 4.47 -9.50
N ILE A 131 15.73 3.88 -8.60
CA ILE A 131 16.34 4.61 -7.46
C ILE A 131 17.40 5.61 -7.97
N GLY A 132 18.19 5.21 -8.97
CA GLY A 132 19.29 5.99 -9.49
C GLY A 132 20.57 5.88 -8.66
N GLU A 133 21.54 6.72 -8.99
CA GLU A 133 22.82 6.79 -8.29
C GLU A 133 22.69 7.59 -6.99
N ALA A 134 23.47 7.19 -5.97
CA ALA A 134 23.47 7.89 -4.71
C ALA A 134 24.15 9.26 -4.84
N PRO A 135 23.52 10.35 -4.38
CA PRO A 135 24.16 11.64 -4.26
C PRO A 135 25.25 11.61 -3.18
N THR A 136 26.06 12.65 -3.12
CA THR A 136 27.10 12.82 -2.09
C THR A 136 26.48 12.78 -0.68
N ASP A 137 25.36 13.47 -0.49
CA ASP A 137 24.59 13.40 0.75
C ASP A 137 23.56 12.26 0.68
N LYS A 138 23.87 11.16 1.33
CA LYS A 138 22.97 10.00 1.42
C LYS A 138 21.75 10.21 2.32
N ASN A 139 21.65 11.31 3.05
CA ASN A 139 20.46 11.64 3.83
C ASN A 139 19.31 12.17 2.96
N CYS A 140 19.57 12.52 1.71
CA CYS A 140 18.54 12.95 0.78
C CYS A 140 17.50 11.85 0.58
N LEU A 141 16.23 12.25 0.41
CA LEU A 141 15.14 11.35 0.05
C LEU A 141 15.37 10.77 -1.35
N ILE A 142 15.07 9.48 -1.52
CA ILE A 142 15.08 8.84 -2.86
C ILE A 142 13.94 9.44 -3.72
N PHE A 143 12.77 9.63 -3.10
CA PHE A 143 11.61 10.21 -3.76
C PHE A 143 11.10 11.39 -2.93
N ASP A 144 11.30 12.60 -3.41
CA ASP A 144 10.71 13.81 -2.79
C ASP A 144 9.23 13.91 -3.21
N LEU A 145 8.38 13.33 -2.37
CA LEU A 145 6.94 13.24 -2.62
C LEU A 145 6.18 14.30 -1.83
N SER A 146 5.30 14.98 -2.52
CA SER A 146 4.34 15.92 -1.94
C SER A 146 3.33 15.25 -1.00
N THR A 147 2.20 15.90 -0.72
CA THR A 147 1.15 15.34 0.15
C THR A 147 0.55 14.06 -0.45
N TYR A 148 -0.02 13.22 0.43
CA TYR A 148 -0.70 11.99 0.03
C TYR A 148 -1.78 12.24 -1.02
N GLU A 149 -2.58 13.28 -0.83
CA GLU A 149 -3.68 13.66 -1.72
C GLU A 149 -3.18 14.06 -3.10
N SER A 150 -2.08 14.82 -3.16
CA SER A 150 -1.44 15.23 -4.41
C SER A 150 -0.89 14.02 -5.18
N CYS A 151 -0.20 13.13 -4.50
CA CYS A 151 0.30 11.88 -5.08
C CYS A 151 -0.85 11.02 -5.63
N CYS A 152 -1.94 10.86 -4.86
CA CYS A 152 -3.11 10.10 -5.30
C CYS A 152 -3.80 10.73 -6.52
N LYS A 153 -3.90 12.07 -6.56
CA LYS A 153 -4.45 12.78 -7.73
C LYS A 153 -3.59 12.57 -8.98
N SER A 154 -2.27 12.58 -8.83
CA SER A 154 -1.33 12.34 -9.94
C SER A 154 -1.47 10.93 -10.49
N VAL A 155 -1.51 9.91 -9.62
CA VAL A 155 -1.72 8.51 -10.03
C VAL A 155 -3.07 8.33 -10.73
N LYS A 156 -4.16 8.90 -10.20
CA LYS A 156 -5.49 8.82 -10.84
C LYS A 156 -5.50 9.43 -12.24
N ARG A 157 -4.84 10.59 -12.41
CA ARG A 157 -4.72 11.22 -13.73
C ARG A 157 -3.95 10.34 -14.71
N TRP A 158 -2.84 9.78 -14.27
CA TRP A 158 -2.01 8.90 -15.08
C TRP A 158 -2.77 7.65 -15.53
N VAL A 159 -3.41 6.94 -14.61
CA VAL A 159 -4.24 5.76 -14.89
C VAL A 159 -5.34 6.07 -15.92
N LYS A 160 -6.05 7.19 -15.73
CA LYS A 160 -7.08 7.64 -16.67
C LYS A 160 -6.50 7.95 -18.07
N ARG A 161 -5.34 8.59 -18.13
CA ARG A 161 -4.64 8.91 -19.38
C ARG A 161 -4.14 7.64 -20.09
N ALA A 162 -3.73 6.65 -19.37
CA ALA A 162 -3.38 5.34 -19.90
C ALA A 162 -4.61 4.56 -20.42
N GLY A 163 -5.83 5.07 -20.28
CA GLY A 163 -7.06 4.41 -20.71
C GLY A 163 -7.35 3.13 -19.91
N ILE A 164 -6.99 3.13 -18.62
CA ILE A 164 -7.27 2.03 -17.69
C ILE A 164 -8.53 2.40 -16.90
N ASP A 165 -9.60 1.65 -17.12
CA ASP A 165 -10.89 1.86 -16.43
C ASP A 165 -10.94 1.04 -15.13
N LYS A 166 -10.06 1.41 -14.21
CA LYS A 166 -9.99 0.83 -12.86
C LYS A 166 -9.74 1.93 -11.83
N HIS A 167 -10.31 1.77 -10.65
CA HIS A 167 -10.04 2.67 -9.54
C HIS A 167 -8.71 2.32 -8.88
N ILE A 168 -7.61 2.81 -9.43
CA ILE A 168 -6.28 2.57 -8.89
C ILE A 168 -5.91 3.65 -7.89
N SER A 169 -5.59 3.22 -6.67
CA SER A 169 -5.01 4.04 -5.62
C SER A 169 -3.57 3.61 -5.35
N TRP A 170 -2.83 4.40 -4.60
CA TRP A 170 -1.46 4.03 -4.23
C TRP A 170 -1.36 2.67 -3.52
N HIS A 171 -2.32 2.37 -2.64
CA HIS A 171 -2.34 1.08 -1.94
C HIS A 171 -2.53 -0.11 -2.88
N LEU A 172 -3.17 0.11 -4.02
CA LEU A 172 -3.39 -0.93 -5.03
C LEU A 172 -2.12 -1.28 -5.82
N ALA A 173 -1.09 -0.43 -5.86
CA ALA A 173 0.22 -0.81 -6.37
C ALA A 173 0.76 -2.04 -5.60
N ARG A 174 0.69 -2.00 -4.27
CA ARG A 174 1.11 -3.14 -3.43
C ARG A 174 0.23 -4.38 -3.64
N HIS A 175 -1.08 -4.22 -3.84
CA HIS A 175 -1.94 -5.36 -4.15
C HIS A 175 -1.63 -5.95 -5.52
N SER A 176 -1.38 -5.11 -6.52
CA SER A 176 -0.98 -5.56 -7.85
C SER A 176 0.34 -6.33 -7.81
N PHE A 177 1.33 -5.83 -7.04
CA PHE A 177 2.58 -6.55 -6.79
C PHE A 177 2.32 -7.94 -6.22
N ALA A 178 1.54 -8.05 -5.14
CA ALA A 178 1.27 -9.33 -4.47
C ALA A 178 0.56 -10.33 -5.40
N VAL A 179 -0.45 -9.87 -6.14
CA VAL A 179 -1.20 -10.72 -7.08
C VAL A 179 -0.31 -11.16 -8.25
N ASN A 180 0.50 -10.24 -8.80
CA ASN A 180 1.38 -10.57 -9.93
C ASN A 180 2.47 -11.57 -9.53
N ILE A 181 3.03 -11.46 -8.31
CA ILE A 181 3.99 -12.45 -7.80
C ILE A 181 3.32 -13.82 -7.64
N LEU A 182 2.15 -13.89 -7.00
CA LEU A 182 1.43 -15.16 -6.82
C LEU A 182 1.08 -15.82 -8.15
N ASN A 183 0.69 -15.05 -9.16
CA ASN A 183 0.37 -15.57 -10.48
C ASN A 183 1.61 -16.05 -11.26
N ASN A 184 2.81 -15.61 -10.90
CA ASN A 184 4.07 -16.01 -11.51
C ASN A 184 4.81 -17.09 -10.71
N GLY A 185 4.15 -17.74 -9.76
CA GLY A 185 4.64 -18.96 -9.12
C GLY A 185 5.55 -18.74 -7.92
N ALA A 186 5.39 -17.63 -7.20
CA ALA A 186 6.04 -17.41 -5.91
C ALA A 186 5.28 -18.11 -4.78
#